data_90a246d94c05690a90d8f9eefb88c193
#
_entry.id   90a246d94c05690a90d8f9eefb88c193
#
_cell.length_a   1.000
_cell.length_b   1.000
_cell.length_c   1.000
_cell.angle_alpha   90.00
_cell.angle_beta   90.00
_cell.angle_gamma   90.00
#
_symmetry.space_group_name_H-M   'P 1'
#
loop_
_entity.id
_entity.type
_entity.pdbx_description
1 polymer ?
#
loop_
_entity_poly.entity_id
_entity_poly.type
_entity_poly.pdbx_seq_one_letter_code
_entity_poly.pdbx_strand_id
1 'polypeptide(L)'
;MARLYEYQAKGVLARYGVKIPKGRVLSNIKDLDPALAELSFPIAIKAQVWLTKRLERGAIRFAANPAEAKKAVKDLLGMRLEKFTVERVLIEERIESQRECFAGIVIDDSRKRPVLIFSAEGGIGIEDRGGAMIEIDPLRGVERFEIVEFLKKNGIKGRPLNTLTDIVYKLYSIMRDYDGRSIEVNPIGITKKGYAVALDCHMTIDDYAVFRHPELGIEVAREFDRPPTELERIAYQVEAKDYRGTFYFFQVADEVTPDALYVGFHGAGGGGSMFSMDALIGQGFQLANFCDTSGNPPASKVYRAARIILSQPNIIGYFASGSGVASQEQVQSARGLVKAFLEENLEIPAVIRLGGNMEEEAIQILKEGLKEIPARVEGYGKDDPPDFCAERLKALIRPGLYHKVRPFTLPDPFPYQFQTFSGTISIDHERCRECDDKGCVDSCRYGILKIESGLPVLAIEPDLVRKGRCIECLACEQFCLFKAKGAIRIILPIPDLSEYRSKTIGGNNH
;
A
#
# COMPACT_ATOMS: atom_id res chain seq x y z
N MET A 1 -1.55 -0.16 -9.50
CA MET A 1 -2.54 -0.91 -10.32
C MET A 1 -2.69 -2.32 -9.79
N ALA A 2 -3.94 -2.79 -9.66
CA ALA A 2 -4.26 -4.15 -9.22
C ALA A 2 -3.87 -5.17 -10.31
N ARG A 3 -2.65 -5.67 -10.22
CA ARG A 3 -2.08 -6.60 -11.19
C ARG A 3 -2.06 -8.01 -10.62
N LEU A 4 -2.54 -8.97 -11.39
CA LEU A 4 -2.50 -10.38 -11.02
C LEU A 4 -1.12 -10.97 -11.33
N TYR A 5 -0.68 -11.92 -10.49
CA TYR A 5 0.38 -12.83 -10.88
C TYR A 5 -0.11 -13.77 -11.99
N GLU A 6 0.81 -14.29 -12.79
CA GLU A 6 0.47 -15.21 -13.88
C GLU A 6 -0.42 -16.38 -13.43
N TYR A 7 -0.11 -16.98 -12.28
CA TYR A 7 -0.90 -18.10 -11.76
C TYR A 7 -2.34 -17.70 -11.38
N GLN A 8 -2.54 -16.46 -10.87
CA GLN A 8 -3.87 -15.95 -10.55
C GLN A 8 -4.66 -15.70 -11.84
N ALA A 9 -4.05 -15.02 -12.82
CA ALA A 9 -4.65 -14.76 -14.12
C ALA A 9 -5.02 -16.07 -14.86
N LYS A 10 -4.12 -17.06 -14.85
CA LYS A 10 -4.41 -18.42 -15.39
C LYS A 10 -5.54 -19.11 -14.62
N GLY A 11 -5.62 -18.92 -13.31
CA GLY A 11 -6.73 -19.43 -12.50
C GLY A 11 -8.09 -18.85 -12.95
N VAL A 12 -8.13 -17.55 -13.28
CA VAL A 12 -9.32 -16.91 -13.87
C VAL A 12 -9.62 -17.51 -15.25
N LEU A 13 -8.63 -17.63 -16.14
CA LEU A 13 -8.81 -18.26 -17.46
C LEU A 13 -9.40 -19.68 -17.35
N ALA A 14 -8.90 -20.48 -16.42
CA ALA A 14 -9.36 -21.84 -16.20
C ALA A 14 -10.83 -21.90 -15.74
N ARG A 15 -11.28 -20.98 -14.88
CA ARG A 15 -12.69 -20.86 -14.45
C ARG A 15 -13.63 -20.61 -15.63
N TYR A 16 -13.18 -19.92 -16.66
CA TYR A 16 -13.92 -19.68 -17.91
C TYR A 16 -13.72 -20.81 -18.94
N GLY A 17 -13.02 -21.89 -18.56
CA GLY A 17 -12.77 -23.04 -19.43
C GLY A 17 -11.80 -22.75 -20.57
N VAL A 18 -10.91 -21.75 -20.41
CA VAL A 18 -9.73 -21.59 -21.29
C VAL A 18 -8.70 -22.63 -20.89
N LYS A 19 -8.17 -23.34 -21.89
CA LYS A 19 -7.13 -24.33 -21.64
C LYS A 19 -5.82 -23.65 -21.23
N ILE A 20 -5.26 -24.10 -20.12
CA ILE A 20 -3.95 -23.70 -19.61
C ILE A 20 -3.09 -24.95 -19.37
N PRO A 21 -1.77 -24.85 -19.27
CA PRO A 21 -0.91 -25.95 -18.81
C PRO A 21 -1.28 -26.41 -17.40
N LYS A 22 -1.19 -27.71 -17.13
CA LYS A 22 -1.31 -28.21 -15.75
C LYS A 22 -0.11 -27.75 -14.96
N GLY A 23 -0.34 -27.17 -13.76
CA GLY A 23 0.73 -26.61 -12.95
C GLY A 23 0.38 -26.43 -11.50
N ARG A 24 1.38 -26.08 -10.70
CA ARG A 24 1.30 -25.80 -9.27
C ARG A 24 2.16 -24.58 -8.90
N VAL A 25 1.72 -23.81 -7.91
CA VAL A 25 2.47 -22.69 -7.35
C VAL A 25 3.17 -23.16 -6.08
N LEU A 26 4.45 -22.81 -5.94
CA LEU A 26 5.28 -23.14 -4.79
C LEU A 26 5.84 -21.86 -4.19
N SER A 27 5.77 -21.74 -2.87
CA SER A 27 6.47 -20.72 -2.07
C SER A 27 7.61 -21.32 -1.23
N ASN A 28 7.67 -22.67 -1.14
CA ASN A 28 8.69 -23.38 -0.41
C ASN A 28 9.17 -24.59 -1.22
N ILE A 29 10.48 -24.85 -1.19
CA ILE A 29 11.08 -25.99 -1.89
C ILE A 29 10.62 -27.34 -1.34
N LYS A 30 10.16 -27.39 -0.09
CA LYS A 30 9.63 -28.62 0.54
C LYS A 30 8.36 -29.16 -0.15
N ASP A 31 7.61 -28.27 -0.84
CA ASP A 31 6.38 -28.62 -1.53
C ASP A 31 6.63 -29.12 -2.96
N LEU A 32 7.89 -29.16 -3.40
CA LEU A 32 8.24 -29.51 -4.78
C LEU A 32 7.97 -30.97 -5.12
N ASP A 33 8.45 -31.92 -4.29
CA ASP A 33 8.36 -33.35 -4.62
C ASP A 33 6.89 -33.82 -4.77
N PRO A 34 5.94 -33.44 -3.89
CA PRO A 34 4.52 -33.72 -4.11
C PRO A 34 3.97 -33.10 -5.39
N ALA A 35 4.38 -31.86 -5.73
CA ALA A 35 3.90 -31.18 -6.92
C ALA A 35 4.44 -31.82 -8.21
N LEU A 36 5.69 -32.30 -8.22
CA LEU A 36 6.28 -32.99 -9.39
C LEU A 36 5.62 -34.34 -9.66
N ALA A 37 5.10 -35.01 -8.64
CA ALA A 37 4.40 -36.29 -8.81
C ALA A 37 3.12 -36.17 -9.64
N GLU A 38 2.56 -34.94 -9.73
CA GLU A 38 1.34 -34.66 -10.51
C GLU A 38 1.61 -34.19 -11.94
N LEU A 39 2.85 -33.89 -12.30
CA LEU A 39 3.22 -33.25 -13.57
C LEU A 39 4.01 -34.18 -14.48
N SER A 40 3.80 -34.01 -15.80
CA SER A 40 4.55 -34.70 -16.85
C SER A 40 5.72 -33.82 -17.32
N PHE A 41 6.91 -34.40 -17.43
CA PHE A 41 8.07 -33.70 -17.98
C PHE A 41 8.07 -33.68 -19.50
N PRO A 42 8.67 -32.66 -20.13
CA PRO A 42 9.39 -31.53 -19.53
C PRO A 42 8.44 -30.48 -18.92
N ILE A 43 8.94 -29.72 -17.95
CA ILE A 43 8.21 -28.67 -17.26
C ILE A 43 8.89 -27.31 -17.42
N ALA A 44 8.09 -26.23 -17.27
CA ALA A 44 8.56 -24.86 -17.13
C ALA A 44 8.43 -24.40 -15.65
N ILE A 45 9.42 -23.70 -15.17
CA ILE A 45 9.47 -23.10 -13.83
C ILE A 45 9.56 -21.59 -14.00
N LYS A 46 8.57 -20.85 -13.54
CA LYS A 46 8.39 -19.41 -13.79
C LYS A 46 8.34 -18.63 -12.50
N ALA A 47 9.25 -17.68 -12.31
CA ALA A 47 9.20 -16.73 -11.20
C ALA A 47 7.90 -15.91 -11.29
N GLN A 48 7.20 -15.78 -10.17
CA GLN A 48 5.98 -14.99 -10.08
C GLN A 48 6.33 -13.56 -9.62
N VAL A 49 6.65 -12.73 -10.60
CA VAL A 49 7.02 -11.32 -10.45
C VAL A 49 6.37 -10.49 -11.55
N TRP A 50 6.12 -9.22 -11.29
CA TRP A 50 5.48 -8.30 -12.26
C TRP A 50 6.50 -7.68 -13.21
N LEU A 51 7.24 -8.53 -13.92
CA LEU A 51 8.22 -8.13 -14.92
C LEU A 51 7.83 -8.65 -16.29
N THR A 52 8.10 -7.84 -17.32
CA THR A 52 8.06 -8.26 -18.72
C THR A 52 9.38 -8.91 -19.13
N LYS A 53 9.41 -9.61 -20.27
CA LYS A 53 10.62 -10.26 -20.83
C LYS A 53 11.29 -11.21 -19.81
N ARG A 54 10.49 -11.92 -19.01
CA ARG A 54 10.96 -12.79 -17.91
C ARG A 54 11.92 -13.89 -18.38
N LEU A 55 11.77 -14.40 -19.63
CA LEU A 55 12.67 -15.41 -20.17
C LEU A 55 14.09 -14.86 -20.38
N GLU A 56 14.23 -13.67 -20.98
CA GLU A 56 15.51 -13.01 -21.19
C GLU A 56 16.24 -12.68 -19.88
N ARG A 57 15.47 -12.40 -18.84
CA ARG A 57 15.95 -12.08 -17.49
C ARG A 57 16.29 -13.31 -16.66
N GLY A 58 16.16 -14.53 -17.24
CA GLY A 58 16.41 -15.76 -16.52
C GLY A 58 15.37 -16.12 -15.45
N ALA A 59 14.21 -15.46 -15.46
CA ALA A 59 13.11 -15.70 -14.54
C ALA A 59 12.22 -16.89 -14.95
N ILE A 60 12.48 -17.49 -16.11
CA ILE A 60 11.85 -18.72 -16.59
C ILE A 60 12.95 -19.75 -16.85
N ARG A 61 12.78 -20.95 -16.30
CA ARG A 61 13.66 -22.10 -16.46
C ARG A 61 12.87 -23.29 -17.00
N PHE A 62 13.55 -24.21 -17.66
CA PHE A 62 12.98 -25.46 -18.11
C PHE A 62 13.70 -26.61 -17.44
N ALA A 63 12.97 -27.72 -17.20
CA ALA A 63 13.54 -28.92 -16.62
C ALA A 63 13.00 -30.16 -17.36
N ALA A 64 13.88 -31.08 -17.70
CA ALA A 64 13.54 -32.35 -18.34
C ALA A 64 13.35 -33.49 -17.31
N ASN A 65 13.77 -33.29 -16.07
CA ASN A 65 13.71 -34.28 -15.00
C ASN A 65 13.62 -33.63 -13.62
N PRO A 66 13.31 -34.40 -12.54
CA PRO A 66 13.16 -33.88 -11.20
C PRO A 66 14.42 -33.20 -10.63
N ALA A 67 15.61 -33.67 -10.98
CA ALA A 67 16.87 -33.09 -10.47
C ALA A 67 17.09 -31.67 -11.01
N GLU A 68 16.84 -31.47 -12.31
CA GLU A 68 16.87 -30.15 -12.93
C GLU A 68 15.80 -29.21 -12.37
N ALA A 69 14.59 -29.74 -12.13
CA ALA A 69 13.50 -28.97 -11.51
C ALA A 69 13.87 -28.48 -10.13
N LYS A 70 14.46 -29.33 -9.29
CA LYS A 70 14.90 -28.98 -7.94
C LYS A 70 15.96 -27.88 -7.93
N LYS A 71 16.92 -27.97 -8.88
CA LYS A 71 17.94 -26.92 -9.06
C LYS A 71 17.28 -25.60 -9.47
N ALA A 72 16.42 -25.61 -10.51
CA ALA A 72 15.78 -24.42 -11.02
C ALA A 72 14.90 -23.70 -9.97
N VAL A 73 14.12 -24.47 -9.19
CA VAL A 73 13.28 -23.90 -8.12
C VAL A 73 14.16 -23.28 -7.02
N LYS A 74 15.26 -23.95 -6.63
CA LYS A 74 16.20 -23.43 -5.63
C LYS A 74 16.89 -22.13 -6.10
N ASP A 75 17.24 -22.06 -7.38
CA ASP A 75 17.90 -20.91 -7.97
C ASP A 75 16.95 -19.71 -8.11
N LEU A 76 15.64 -19.95 -8.32
CA LEU A 76 14.64 -18.91 -8.50
C LEU A 76 14.05 -18.39 -7.20
N LEU A 77 13.74 -19.27 -6.22
CA LEU A 77 13.20 -18.83 -4.93
C LEU A 77 14.24 -17.99 -4.17
N GLY A 78 13.86 -16.79 -3.77
CA GLY A 78 14.73 -15.81 -3.12
C GLY A 78 15.61 -15.00 -4.08
N MET A 79 15.60 -15.30 -5.40
CA MET A 79 16.34 -14.53 -6.40
C MET A 79 15.83 -13.08 -6.44
N ARG A 80 16.75 -12.13 -6.48
CA ARG A 80 16.42 -10.72 -6.70
C ARG A 80 16.44 -10.41 -8.19
N LEU A 81 15.31 -9.93 -8.70
CA LEU A 81 15.12 -9.49 -10.09
C LEU A 81 14.71 -8.02 -10.07
N GLU A 82 15.64 -7.13 -10.36
CA GLU A 82 15.47 -5.67 -10.20
C GLU A 82 15.01 -5.34 -8.76
N LYS A 83 13.84 -4.74 -8.62
CA LYS A 83 13.23 -4.42 -7.32
C LYS A 83 12.41 -5.55 -6.69
N PHE A 84 12.25 -6.69 -7.38
CA PHE A 84 11.42 -7.80 -6.90
C PHE A 84 12.27 -8.93 -6.32
N THR A 85 11.84 -9.46 -5.19
CA THR A 85 12.31 -10.76 -4.68
C THR A 85 11.33 -11.85 -5.08
N VAL A 86 11.80 -12.94 -5.64
CA VAL A 86 10.97 -14.07 -6.07
C VAL A 86 10.50 -14.85 -4.85
N GLU A 87 9.28 -14.61 -4.41
CA GLU A 87 8.66 -15.31 -3.27
C GLU A 87 7.96 -16.62 -3.70
N ARG A 88 7.57 -16.72 -4.96
CA ARG A 88 6.80 -17.85 -5.50
C ARG A 88 7.26 -18.20 -6.90
N VAL A 89 7.16 -19.48 -7.23
CA VAL A 89 7.36 -19.99 -8.59
C VAL A 89 6.13 -20.77 -9.03
N LEU A 90 5.75 -20.64 -10.29
CA LEU A 90 4.79 -21.51 -10.97
C LEU A 90 5.57 -22.59 -11.68
N ILE A 91 5.31 -23.86 -11.35
CA ILE A 91 5.79 -25.02 -12.11
C ILE A 91 4.64 -25.59 -12.94
N GLU A 92 4.87 -25.82 -14.22
CA GLU A 92 3.82 -26.30 -15.13
C GLU A 92 4.37 -27.15 -16.26
N GLU A 93 3.53 -28.04 -16.81
CA GLU A 93 3.87 -28.87 -17.97
C GLU A 93 4.22 -27.98 -19.17
N ARG A 94 5.31 -28.29 -19.85
CA ARG A 94 5.68 -27.59 -21.09
C ARG A 94 4.83 -28.09 -22.26
N ILE A 95 4.06 -27.18 -22.87
CA ILE A 95 3.24 -27.49 -24.04
C ILE A 95 4.04 -27.23 -25.33
N GLU A 96 4.13 -28.23 -26.19
CA GLU A 96 4.69 -28.04 -27.53
C GLU A 96 3.67 -27.31 -28.43
N SER A 97 4.06 -26.15 -28.95
CA SER A 97 3.30 -25.36 -29.90
C SER A 97 3.95 -25.37 -31.27
N GLN A 98 3.14 -25.55 -32.35
CA GLN A 98 3.60 -25.38 -33.72
C GLN A 98 3.62 -23.91 -34.15
N ARG A 99 2.79 -23.11 -33.54
CA ARG A 99 2.64 -21.67 -33.77
C ARG A 99 2.26 -21.00 -32.47
N GLU A 100 2.73 -19.81 -32.28
CA GLU A 100 2.37 -18.96 -31.16
C GLU A 100 1.66 -17.70 -31.65
N CYS A 101 0.57 -17.33 -31.00
CA CYS A 101 -0.21 -16.15 -31.28
C CYS A 101 -0.26 -15.26 -30.03
N PHE A 102 -0.65 -14.01 -30.25
CA PHE A 102 -0.97 -13.05 -29.20
C PHE A 102 -2.44 -12.63 -29.27
N ALA A 103 -3.10 -12.51 -28.14
CA ALA A 103 -4.38 -11.84 -28.04
C ALA A 103 -4.47 -11.06 -26.72
N GLY A 104 -4.93 -9.82 -26.79
CA GLY A 104 -5.13 -8.98 -25.61
C GLY A 104 -6.30 -8.02 -25.79
N ILE A 105 -6.89 -7.62 -24.69
CA ILE A 105 -7.90 -6.56 -24.64
C ILE A 105 -7.44 -5.55 -23.62
N VAL A 106 -7.47 -4.27 -23.99
CA VAL A 106 -7.07 -3.14 -23.16
C VAL A 106 -8.11 -2.03 -23.25
N ILE A 107 -8.33 -1.31 -22.17
CA ILE A 107 -9.05 -0.04 -22.23
C ILE A 107 -8.10 0.99 -22.83
N ASP A 108 -8.44 1.50 -24.02
CA ASP A 108 -7.70 2.57 -24.69
C ASP A 108 -8.27 3.92 -24.23
N ASP A 109 -7.50 4.65 -23.44
CA ASP A 109 -7.93 5.93 -22.86
C ASP A 109 -8.16 7.02 -23.93
N SER A 110 -7.42 6.95 -25.06
CA SER A 110 -7.58 7.89 -26.17
C SER A 110 -8.88 7.63 -26.92
N ARG A 111 -9.25 6.37 -27.12
CA ARG A 111 -10.49 5.94 -27.76
C ARG A 111 -11.67 5.83 -26.80
N LYS A 112 -11.40 5.85 -25.47
CA LYS A 112 -12.39 5.71 -24.38
C LYS A 112 -13.25 4.45 -24.53
N ARG A 113 -12.61 3.34 -24.92
CA ARG A 113 -13.27 2.05 -25.13
C ARG A 113 -12.31 0.87 -25.06
N PRO A 114 -12.80 -0.35 -24.87
CA PRO A 114 -11.98 -1.55 -25.01
C PRO A 114 -11.53 -1.74 -26.45
N VAL A 115 -10.28 -2.19 -26.62
CA VAL A 115 -9.70 -2.54 -27.92
C VAL A 115 -9.16 -3.96 -27.85
N LEU A 116 -9.60 -4.83 -28.76
CA LEU A 116 -9.03 -6.15 -28.96
C LEU A 116 -7.82 -6.02 -29.88
N ILE A 117 -6.70 -6.55 -29.48
CA ILE A 117 -5.45 -6.61 -30.23
C ILE A 117 -5.13 -8.09 -30.48
N PHE A 118 -4.79 -8.43 -31.70
CA PHE A 118 -4.40 -9.80 -32.09
C PHE A 118 -3.19 -9.77 -33.01
N SER A 119 -2.27 -10.71 -32.76
CA SER A 119 -1.20 -11.04 -33.70
C SER A 119 -1.13 -12.54 -33.94
N ALA A 120 -1.01 -12.92 -35.22
CA ALA A 120 -0.80 -14.29 -35.60
C ALA A 120 0.62 -14.81 -35.36
N GLU A 121 1.52 -13.92 -34.92
CA GLU A 121 2.86 -14.19 -34.46
C GLU A 121 2.95 -13.70 -32.99
N GLY A 122 3.02 -14.63 -32.05
CA GLY A 122 3.17 -14.37 -30.63
C GLY A 122 4.64 -14.32 -30.21
N GLY A 123 4.86 -14.07 -28.91
CA GLY A 123 6.17 -14.11 -28.30
C GLY A 123 6.79 -12.72 -28.05
N ILE A 124 8.10 -12.67 -27.88
CA ILE A 124 8.86 -11.48 -27.48
C ILE A 124 8.79 -10.39 -28.55
N GLY A 125 8.59 -9.13 -28.16
CA GLY A 125 8.64 -7.96 -29.04
C GLY A 125 7.34 -7.68 -29.81
N ILE A 126 6.22 -8.28 -29.41
CA ILE A 126 4.91 -7.98 -30.01
C ILE A 126 4.48 -6.55 -29.73
N GLU A 127 4.87 -6.00 -28.58
CA GLU A 127 4.62 -4.63 -28.15
C GLU A 127 5.19 -3.60 -29.14
N ASP A 128 6.33 -3.93 -29.75
CA ASP A 128 7.03 -3.06 -30.73
C ASP A 128 6.51 -3.23 -32.17
N ARG A 129 5.92 -4.41 -32.51
CA ARG A 129 5.50 -4.74 -33.88
C ARG A 129 4.07 -4.31 -34.18
N GLY A 130 3.27 -4.08 -33.13
CA GLY A 130 1.85 -3.84 -33.25
C GLY A 130 1.06 -5.08 -33.71
N GLY A 131 -0.25 -5.07 -33.50
CA GLY A 131 -1.19 -6.12 -33.93
C GLY A 131 -2.34 -5.52 -34.71
N ALA A 132 -3.09 -6.39 -35.35
CA ALA A 132 -4.39 -6.00 -35.85
C ALA A 132 -5.33 -5.66 -34.70
N MET A 133 -6.19 -4.66 -34.84
CA MET A 133 -7.06 -4.17 -33.80
C MET A 133 -8.52 -4.06 -34.25
N ILE A 134 -9.44 -4.31 -33.33
CA ILE A 134 -10.83 -3.87 -33.43
C ILE A 134 -11.28 -3.18 -32.15
N GLU A 135 -12.03 -2.11 -32.32
CA GLU A 135 -12.66 -1.42 -31.21
C GLU A 135 -13.91 -2.19 -30.77
N ILE A 136 -14.12 -2.30 -29.48
CA ILE A 136 -15.29 -2.95 -28.90
C ILE A 136 -16.23 -1.86 -28.38
N ASP A 137 -17.49 -1.94 -28.77
CA ASP A 137 -18.51 -1.05 -28.22
C ASP A 137 -18.73 -1.36 -26.73
N PRO A 138 -18.55 -0.40 -25.83
CA PRO A 138 -18.67 -0.65 -24.39
C PRO A 138 -20.06 -1.07 -23.93
N LEU A 139 -21.11 -0.76 -24.70
CA LEU A 139 -22.50 -1.11 -24.34
C LEU A 139 -22.92 -2.42 -25.00
N ARG A 140 -22.65 -2.58 -26.29
CA ARG A 140 -23.02 -3.79 -27.06
C ARG A 140 -22.06 -4.94 -26.83
N GLY A 141 -20.78 -4.64 -26.60
CA GLY A 141 -19.72 -5.65 -26.54
C GLY A 141 -19.23 -6.08 -27.91
N VAL A 142 -18.62 -7.27 -27.97
CA VAL A 142 -18.15 -7.92 -29.21
C VAL A 142 -18.83 -9.27 -29.38
N GLU A 143 -19.31 -9.52 -30.56
CA GLU A 143 -19.99 -10.77 -30.92
C GLU A 143 -18.99 -11.81 -31.48
N ARG A 144 -19.30 -13.11 -31.26
CA ARG A 144 -18.41 -14.19 -31.71
C ARG A 144 -18.14 -14.16 -33.23
N PHE A 145 -19.11 -13.78 -34.06
CA PHE A 145 -18.94 -13.69 -35.49
C PHE A 145 -17.96 -12.57 -35.90
N GLU A 146 -17.96 -11.46 -35.20
CA GLU A 146 -17.01 -10.33 -35.40
C GLU A 146 -15.58 -10.81 -35.14
N ILE A 147 -15.37 -11.57 -34.06
CA ILE A 147 -14.07 -12.17 -33.75
C ILE A 147 -13.65 -13.18 -34.82
N VAL A 148 -14.58 -14.03 -35.31
CA VAL A 148 -14.31 -14.98 -36.37
C VAL A 148 -13.83 -14.27 -37.64
N GLU A 149 -14.55 -13.22 -38.09
CA GLU A 149 -14.17 -12.44 -39.26
C GLU A 149 -12.82 -11.74 -39.09
N PHE A 150 -12.59 -11.17 -37.88
CA PHE A 150 -11.34 -10.53 -37.55
C PHE A 150 -10.15 -11.51 -37.62
N LEU A 151 -10.27 -12.68 -36.99
CA LEU A 151 -9.23 -13.70 -36.99
C LEU A 151 -8.98 -14.26 -38.40
N LYS A 152 -10.04 -14.44 -39.21
CA LYS A 152 -9.92 -14.86 -40.65
C LYS A 152 -9.12 -13.85 -41.46
N LYS A 153 -9.43 -12.56 -41.33
CA LYS A 153 -8.69 -11.46 -41.99
C LYS A 153 -7.20 -11.47 -41.60
N ASN A 154 -6.88 -11.95 -40.39
CA ASN A 154 -5.51 -12.09 -39.89
C ASN A 154 -4.90 -13.48 -40.13
N GLY A 155 -5.41 -14.23 -41.12
CA GLY A 155 -4.79 -15.45 -41.62
C GLY A 155 -5.04 -16.71 -40.79
N ILE A 156 -5.96 -16.68 -39.82
CA ILE A 156 -6.32 -17.84 -39.00
C ILE A 156 -7.40 -18.67 -39.73
N LYS A 157 -7.19 -19.99 -39.86
CA LYS A 157 -8.08 -20.91 -40.57
C LYS A 157 -8.21 -22.25 -39.82
N GLY A 158 -9.25 -23.01 -40.14
CA GLY A 158 -9.46 -24.37 -39.65
C GLY A 158 -9.77 -24.43 -38.14
N ARG A 159 -9.30 -25.50 -37.50
CA ARG A 159 -9.54 -25.72 -36.04
C ARG A 159 -8.98 -24.60 -35.14
N PRO A 160 -7.78 -24.05 -35.39
CA PRO A 160 -7.29 -22.90 -34.64
C PRO A 160 -8.24 -21.71 -34.61
N LEU A 161 -8.97 -21.45 -35.72
CA LEU A 161 -9.93 -20.34 -35.75
C LEU A 161 -11.02 -20.49 -34.67
N ASN A 162 -11.60 -21.67 -34.52
CA ASN A 162 -12.66 -21.91 -33.54
C ASN A 162 -12.13 -21.80 -32.11
N THR A 163 -10.94 -22.36 -31.82
CA THR A 163 -10.37 -22.37 -30.49
C THR A 163 -9.84 -20.99 -30.08
N LEU A 164 -9.28 -20.21 -31.02
CA LEU A 164 -8.88 -18.83 -30.77
C LEU A 164 -10.10 -17.91 -30.60
N THR A 165 -11.14 -18.07 -31.42
CA THR A 165 -12.40 -17.33 -31.25
C THR A 165 -12.95 -17.53 -29.83
N ASP A 166 -12.94 -18.78 -29.37
CA ASP A 166 -13.44 -19.11 -28.01
C ASP A 166 -12.59 -18.43 -26.92
N ILE A 167 -11.25 -18.47 -27.03
CA ILE A 167 -10.36 -17.79 -26.09
C ILE A 167 -10.63 -16.29 -26.10
N VAL A 168 -10.60 -15.63 -27.25
CA VAL A 168 -10.75 -14.18 -27.38
C VAL A 168 -12.10 -13.70 -26.82
N TYR A 169 -13.18 -14.42 -27.11
CA TYR A 169 -14.51 -14.11 -26.57
C TYR A 169 -14.52 -14.21 -25.05
N LYS A 170 -13.86 -15.24 -24.50
CA LYS A 170 -13.72 -15.42 -23.05
C LYS A 170 -12.86 -14.33 -22.41
N LEU A 171 -11.79 -13.87 -23.08
CA LEU A 171 -11.01 -12.74 -22.59
C LEU A 171 -11.88 -11.49 -22.41
N TYR A 172 -12.77 -11.21 -23.38
CA TYR A 172 -13.71 -10.10 -23.25
C TYR A 172 -14.68 -10.30 -22.08
N SER A 173 -15.23 -11.51 -21.95
CA SER A 173 -16.14 -11.83 -20.83
C SER A 173 -15.46 -11.66 -19.46
N ILE A 174 -14.23 -12.18 -19.34
CA ILE A 174 -13.42 -12.04 -18.12
C ILE A 174 -13.15 -10.56 -17.82
N MET A 175 -12.72 -9.79 -18.83
CA MET A 175 -12.43 -8.37 -18.65
C MET A 175 -13.64 -7.60 -18.11
N ARG A 176 -14.83 -7.88 -18.63
CA ARG A 176 -16.09 -7.27 -18.17
C ARG A 176 -16.46 -7.73 -16.74
N ASP A 177 -16.40 -9.04 -16.49
CA ASP A 177 -16.90 -9.65 -15.26
C ASP A 177 -15.97 -9.39 -14.06
N TYR A 178 -14.69 -9.11 -14.32
CA TYR A 178 -13.66 -8.80 -13.31
C TYR A 178 -13.21 -7.34 -13.29
N ASP A 179 -13.98 -6.44 -13.89
CA ASP A 179 -13.60 -5.02 -13.95
C ASP A 179 -12.17 -4.81 -14.51
N GLY A 180 -11.83 -5.57 -15.55
CA GLY A 180 -10.50 -5.59 -16.15
C GLY A 180 -10.15 -4.29 -16.85
N ARG A 181 -8.93 -3.82 -16.66
CA ARG A 181 -8.33 -2.73 -17.46
C ARG A 181 -7.53 -3.29 -18.64
N SER A 182 -6.87 -4.41 -18.41
CA SER A 182 -6.19 -5.15 -19.47
C SER A 182 -6.20 -6.65 -19.16
N ILE A 183 -6.27 -7.44 -20.22
CA ILE A 183 -6.03 -8.88 -20.17
C ILE A 183 -5.31 -9.26 -21.45
N GLU A 184 -4.19 -9.96 -21.32
CA GLU A 184 -3.42 -10.43 -22.47
C GLU A 184 -2.93 -11.85 -22.26
N VAL A 185 -2.90 -12.62 -23.32
CA VAL A 185 -2.31 -13.95 -23.37
C VAL A 185 -1.18 -13.93 -24.40
N ASN A 186 0.04 -14.08 -23.93
CA ASN A 186 1.24 -14.03 -24.75
C ASN A 186 2.33 -14.99 -24.21
N PRO A 187 2.52 -16.17 -24.88
CA PRO A 187 1.84 -16.58 -26.10
C PRO A 187 0.58 -17.44 -25.87
N ILE A 188 -0.27 -17.48 -26.87
CA ILE A 188 -1.25 -18.54 -27.08
C ILE A 188 -0.60 -19.61 -27.98
N GLY A 189 -0.30 -20.78 -27.42
CA GLY A 189 0.30 -21.87 -28.15
C GLY A 189 -0.76 -22.66 -28.95
N ILE A 190 -0.54 -22.84 -30.26
CA ILE A 190 -1.36 -23.72 -31.10
C ILE A 190 -0.68 -25.07 -31.18
N THR A 191 -1.30 -26.10 -30.64
CA THR A 191 -0.78 -27.49 -30.64
C THR A 191 -0.86 -28.14 -32.00
N LYS A 192 -0.14 -29.25 -32.22
CA LYS A 192 -0.21 -30.10 -33.46
C LYS A 192 -1.64 -30.51 -33.83
N LYS A 193 -2.53 -30.65 -32.86
CA LYS A 193 -3.95 -30.97 -33.04
C LYS A 193 -4.83 -29.75 -33.36
N GLY A 194 -4.25 -28.53 -33.42
CA GLY A 194 -4.94 -27.28 -33.70
C GLY A 194 -5.71 -26.70 -32.52
N TYR A 195 -5.45 -27.14 -31.31
CA TYR A 195 -6.02 -26.52 -30.07
C TYR A 195 -5.16 -25.36 -29.61
N ALA A 196 -5.82 -24.29 -29.21
CA ALA A 196 -5.19 -23.16 -28.58
C ALA A 196 -5.09 -23.38 -27.04
N VAL A 197 -3.94 -23.05 -26.46
CA VAL A 197 -3.64 -23.12 -25.02
C VAL A 197 -3.00 -21.83 -24.59
N ALA A 198 -3.48 -21.22 -23.52
CA ALA A 198 -2.89 -20.01 -22.93
C ALA A 198 -1.64 -20.39 -22.14
N LEU A 199 -0.46 -20.03 -22.64
CA LEU A 199 0.83 -20.40 -22.03
C LEU A 199 1.33 -19.36 -21.03
N ASP A 200 0.93 -18.12 -21.15
CA ASP A 200 1.14 -17.04 -20.21
C ASP A 200 -0.09 -16.12 -20.20
N CYS A 201 -0.31 -15.41 -19.11
CA CYS A 201 -1.40 -14.46 -18.99
C CYS A 201 -1.03 -13.32 -18.05
N HIS A 202 -1.22 -12.10 -18.51
CA HIS A 202 -1.15 -10.88 -17.70
C HIS A 202 -2.55 -10.26 -17.64
N MET A 203 -2.95 -9.87 -16.44
CA MET A 203 -4.24 -9.23 -16.21
C MET A 203 -4.11 -8.14 -15.16
N THR A 204 -4.73 -7.00 -15.44
CA THR A 204 -4.92 -5.91 -14.48
C THR A 204 -6.40 -5.60 -14.35
N ILE A 205 -6.84 -5.34 -13.14
CA ILE A 205 -8.21 -4.89 -12.86
C ILE A 205 -8.17 -3.48 -12.28
N ASP A 206 -9.33 -2.84 -12.21
CA ASP A 206 -9.45 -1.53 -11.60
C ASP A 206 -9.16 -1.64 -10.09
N ASP A 207 -8.27 -0.79 -9.58
CA ASP A 207 -7.89 -0.76 -8.16
C ASP A 207 -9.13 -0.58 -7.25
N TYR A 208 -10.08 0.24 -7.70
CA TYR A 208 -11.32 0.49 -6.98
C TYR A 208 -12.37 -0.63 -7.10
N ALA A 209 -12.11 -1.63 -7.94
CA ALA A 209 -12.95 -2.81 -8.07
C ALA A 209 -12.46 -4.02 -7.27
N VAL A 210 -11.24 -3.99 -6.75
CA VAL A 210 -10.63 -5.13 -6.02
C VAL A 210 -11.52 -5.66 -4.90
N PHE A 211 -12.23 -4.78 -4.19
CA PHE A 211 -13.14 -5.18 -3.11
C PHE A 211 -14.30 -6.05 -3.58
N ARG A 212 -14.66 -6.03 -4.87
CA ARG A 212 -15.70 -6.88 -5.47
C ARG A 212 -15.20 -8.29 -5.79
N HIS A 213 -13.88 -8.47 -5.83
CA HIS A 213 -13.21 -9.71 -6.24
C HIS A 213 -12.27 -10.27 -5.14
N PRO A 214 -12.78 -10.47 -3.90
CA PRO A 214 -11.94 -10.93 -2.79
C PRO A 214 -11.32 -12.31 -3.03
N GLU A 215 -11.95 -13.12 -3.90
CA GLU A 215 -11.46 -14.46 -4.27
C GLU A 215 -10.16 -14.45 -5.08
N LEU A 216 -9.76 -13.31 -5.61
CA LEU A 216 -8.48 -13.16 -6.32
C LEU A 216 -7.30 -12.96 -5.36
N GLY A 217 -7.56 -12.55 -4.12
CA GLY A 217 -6.52 -12.31 -3.12
C GLY A 217 -5.49 -11.28 -3.57
N ILE A 218 -5.93 -10.24 -4.31
CA ILE A 218 -5.04 -9.21 -4.85
C ILE A 218 -4.77 -8.16 -3.79
N GLU A 219 -3.50 -7.81 -3.65
CA GLU A 219 -3.07 -6.63 -2.91
C GLU A 219 -2.76 -5.49 -3.88
N VAL A 220 -3.21 -4.29 -3.55
CA VAL A 220 -3.01 -3.10 -4.39
C VAL A 220 -1.96 -2.21 -3.76
N ALA A 221 -0.87 -1.98 -4.45
CA ALA A 221 0.14 -0.98 -4.08
C ALA A 221 -0.17 0.40 -4.70
N ARG A 222 -1.43 0.65 -4.98
CA ARG A 222 -1.96 1.88 -5.56
C ARG A 222 -1.09 2.39 -6.71
N GLU A 223 -0.47 3.55 -6.60
CA GLU A 223 0.26 4.21 -7.69
C GLU A 223 1.49 3.42 -8.23
N PHE A 224 1.88 2.31 -7.62
CA PHE A 224 3.07 1.56 -7.99
C PHE A 224 2.78 0.25 -8.72
N ASP A 225 3.64 -0.07 -9.68
CA ASP A 225 3.65 -1.37 -10.37
C ASP A 225 4.56 -2.36 -9.60
N ARG A 226 4.23 -2.58 -8.34
CA ARG A 226 4.82 -3.55 -7.43
C ARG A 226 3.81 -3.99 -6.38
N PRO A 227 4.02 -5.12 -5.69
CA PRO A 227 3.26 -5.45 -4.49
C PRO A 227 3.45 -4.39 -3.39
N PRO A 228 2.46 -4.22 -2.50
CA PRO A 228 2.64 -3.34 -1.35
C PRO A 228 3.76 -3.83 -0.44
N THR A 229 4.49 -2.89 0.15
CA THR A 229 5.48 -3.20 1.17
C THR A 229 4.81 -3.63 2.48
N GLU A 230 5.59 -4.22 3.41
CA GLU A 230 5.06 -4.58 4.74
C GLU A 230 4.54 -3.35 5.49
N LEU A 231 5.23 -2.21 5.39
CA LEU A 231 4.81 -0.96 6.03
C LEU A 231 3.53 -0.37 5.39
N GLU A 232 3.36 -0.52 4.09
CA GLU A 232 2.13 -0.14 3.39
C GLU A 232 0.94 -1.01 3.81
N ARG A 233 1.13 -2.33 4.01
CA ARG A 233 0.08 -3.22 4.53
C ARG A 233 -0.35 -2.83 5.95
N ILE A 234 0.59 -2.40 6.79
CA ILE A 234 0.31 -1.85 8.13
C ILE A 234 -0.55 -0.59 8.00
N ALA A 235 -0.19 0.31 7.08
CA ALA A 235 -0.97 1.52 6.82
C ALA A 235 -2.39 1.23 6.32
N TYR A 236 -2.58 0.22 5.48
CA TYR A 236 -3.90 -0.21 5.00
C TYR A 236 -4.81 -0.71 6.14
N GLN A 237 -4.25 -1.32 7.18
CA GLN A 237 -5.04 -1.72 8.35
C GLN A 237 -5.54 -0.51 9.15
N VAL A 238 -4.77 0.59 9.17
CA VAL A 238 -5.21 1.86 9.77
C VAL A 238 -6.32 2.48 8.92
N GLU A 239 -6.15 2.50 7.60
CA GLU A 239 -7.14 3.01 6.65
C GLU A 239 -8.46 2.26 6.70
N ALA A 240 -8.41 0.92 6.76
CA ALA A 240 -9.61 0.08 6.82
C ALA A 240 -10.55 0.40 7.99
N LYS A 241 -10.02 1.01 9.06
CA LYS A 241 -10.76 1.46 10.24
C LYS A 241 -11.01 2.97 10.25
N ASP A 242 -10.61 3.67 9.19
CA ASP A 242 -10.79 5.11 9.10
C ASP A 242 -12.22 5.47 8.68
N TYR A 243 -12.90 6.25 9.50
CA TYR A 243 -14.25 6.73 9.23
C TYR A 243 -14.30 8.21 8.82
N ARG A 244 -13.14 8.85 8.67
CA ARG A 244 -13.04 10.29 8.50
C ARG A 244 -12.04 10.70 7.43
N GLY A 245 -12.49 10.67 6.18
CA GLY A 245 -11.69 11.02 5.03
C GLY A 245 -10.83 9.87 4.52
N THR A 246 -9.65 10.17 4.02
CA THR A 246 -8.70 9.19 3.48
C THR A 246 -7.46 9.08 4.35
N PHE A 247 -6.83 7.94 4.30
CA PHE A 247 -5.49 7.72 4.80
C PHE A 247 -4.68 7.03 3.71
N TYR A 248 -3.80 7.77 3.07
CA TYR A 248 -2.87 7.20 2.10
C TYR A 248 -1.47 7.18 2.70
N PHE A 249 -0.80 6.06 2.54
CA PHE A 249 0.62 5.93 2.82
C PHE A 249 1.23 4.98 1.81
N PHE A 250 2.32 5.40 1.20
CA PHE A 250 3.17 4.52 0.39
C PHE A 250 4.63 4.98 0.44
N GLN A 251 5.54 4.01 0.35
CA GLN A 251 6.97 4.26 0.30
C GLN A 251 7.36 4.67 -1.13
N VAL A 252 7.92 5.86 -1.28
CA VAL A 252 8.37 6.40 -2.58
C VAL A 252 9.75 5.85 -2.91
N ALA A 253 10.63 5.78 -1.90
CA ALA A 253 11.96 5.23 -2.05
C ALA A 253 11.93 3.70 -1.87
N ASP A 254 12.55 2.96 -2.79
CA ASP A 254 12.76 1.52 -2.64
C ASP A 254 13.71 1.23 -1.47
N GLU A 255 14.69 2.11 -1.24
CA GLU A 255 15.66 2.04 -0.14
C GLU A 255 16.03 3.46 0.31
N VAL A 256 15.97 3.71 1.62
CA VAL A 256 16.38 4.98 2.22
C VAL A 256 17.81 4.88 2.69
N THR A 257 18.74 5.42 1.90
CA THR A 257 20.18 5.36 2.17
C THR A 257 20.69 6.61 2.90
N PRO A 258 21.76 6.51 3.73
CA PRO A 258 22.33 7.66 4.41
C PRO A 258 22.98 8.70 3.47
N ASP A 259 23.27 8.33 2.23
CA ASP A 259 23.97 9.20 1.28
C ASP A 259 23.08 10.27 0.64
N ALA A 260 21.77 10.14 0.78
CA ALA A 260 20.79 11.06 0.24
C ALA A 260 19.94 11.72 1.34
N LEU A 261 19.41 12.91 1.05
CA LEU A 261 18.66 13.72 2.00
C LEU A 261 17.18 13.29 2.06
N TYR A 262 16.91 12.09 2.59
CA TYR A 262 15.55 11.57 2.69
C TYR A 262 14.78 12.17 3.87
N VAL A 263 13.57 12.63 3.61
CA VAL A 263 12.65 13.13 4.64
C VAL A 263 11.40 12.28 4.73
N GLY A 264 10.87 12.13 5.95
CA GLY A 264 9.54 11.57 6.18
C GLY A 264 8.49 12.64 5.90
N PHE A 265 7.60 12.40 4.92
CA PHE A 265 6.60 13.35 4.48
C PHE A 265 5.20 13.00 5.00
N HIS A 266 4.52 14.00 5.58
CA HIS A 266 3.16 13.90 6.10
C HIS A 266 2.28 15.00 5.53
N GLY A 267 1.46 14.66 4.55
CA GLY A 267 0.49 15.54 3.93
C GLY A 267 -0.86 15.56 4.64
N ALA A 268 -1.57 16.64 4.46
CA ALA A 268 -2.96 16.80 4.89
C ALA A 268 -3.77 17.51 3.78
N GLY A 269 -4.32 16.69 2.86
CA GLY A 269 -5.01 17.12 1.66
C GLY A 269 -4.11 17.13 0.41
N GLY A 270 -4.55 16.43 -0.65
CA GLY A 270 -3.75 16.10 -1.82
C GLY A 270 -3.07 17.29 -2.52
N GLY A 271 -3.81 18.36 -2.85
CA GLY A 271 -3.24 19.51 -3.56
C GLY A 271 -2.16 20.26 -2.76
N GLY A 272 -2.42 20.49 -1.46
CA GLY A 272 -1.43 21.12 -0.58
C GLY A 272 -0.19 20.26 -0.37
N SER A 273 -0.37 18.93 -0.35
CA SER A 273 0.73 17.97 -0.27
C SER A 273 1.63 18.04 -1.51
N MET A 274 1.06 18.15 -2.72
CA MET A 274 1.85 18.22 -3.96
C MET A 274 2.76 19.47 -3.96
N PHE A 275 2.24 20.65 -3.66
CA PHE A 275 3.05 21.86 -3.54
C PHE A 275 4.16 21.75 -2.49
N SER A 276 3.86 21.07 -1.38
CA SER A 276 4.83 20.87 -0.32
C SER A 276 5.93 19.88 -0.69
N MET A 277 5.61 18.85 -1.47
CA MET A 277 6.58 17.91 -2.04
C MET A 277 7.51 18.63 -3.04
N ASP A 278 6.95 19.44 -3.96
CA ASP A 278 7.74 20.20 -4.92
C ASP A 278 8.71 21.15 -4.19
N ALA A 279 8.27 21.82 -3.13
CA ALA A 279 9.12 22.67 -2.31
C ALA A 279 10.29 21.90 -1.67
N LEU A 280 10.05 20.69 -1.14
CA LEU A 280 11.11 19.83 -0.59
C LEU A 280 12.10 19.39 -1.67
N ILE A 281 11.61 18.95 -2.82
CA ILE A 281 12.44 18.52 -3.96
C ILE A 281 13.28 19.70 -4.46
N GLY A 282 12.68 20.91 -4.54
CA GLY A 282 13.37 22.14 -4.90
C GLY A 282 14.53 22.50 -3.96
N GLN A 283 14.46 22.09 -2.69
CA GLN A 283 15.55 22.22 -1.72
C GLN A 283 16.57 21.08 -1.77
N GLY A 284 16.40 20.10 -2.65
CA GLY A 284 17.29 18.95 -2.82
C GLY A 284 17.01 17.78 -1.91
N PHE A 285 15.85 17.76 -1.24
CA PHE A 285 15.40 16.59 -0.48
C PHE A 285 14.84 15.51 -1.39
N GLN A 286 14.90 14.28 -0.91
CA GLN A 286 14.18 13.13 -1.44
C GLN A 286 13.09 12.71 -0.46
N LEU A 287 12.00 12.16 -0.97
CA LEU A 287 10.90 11.69 -0.14
C LEU A 287 11.07 10.20 0.15
N ALA A 288 11.12 9.83 1.42
CA ALA A 288 11.09 8.43 1.82
C ALA A 288 9.70 7.81 1.57
N ASN A 289 8.66 8.60 1.78
CA ASN A 289 7.26 8.20 1.62
C ASN A 289 6.41 9.37 1.15
N PHE A 290 5.24 9.04 0.62
CA PHE A 290 4.07 9.91 0.60
C PHE A 290 3.10 9.47 1.68
N CYS A 291 2.51 10.44 2.40
CA CYS A 291 1.40 10.20 3.32
C CYS A 291 0.39 11.33 3.17
N ASP A 292 -0.90 11.00 3.12
CA ASP A 292 -2.00 11.97 3.16
C ASP A 292 -3.05 11.51 4.18
N THR A 293 -3.26 12.32 5.21
CA THR A 293 -4.24 12.07 6.26
C THR A 293 -5.58 12.77 6.04
N SER A 294 -5.80 13.32 4.83
CA SER A 294 -6.94 14.18 4.51
C SER A 294 -6.87 15.56 5.20
N GLY A 295 -7.71 16.49 4.76
CA GLY A 295 -7.75 17.87 5.30
C GLY A 295 -8.30 18.00 6.73
N ASN A 296 -8.97 16.97 7.24
CA ASN A 296 -9.64 16.97 8.56
C ASN A 296 -9.35 15.69 9.36
N PRO A 297 -8.09 15.32 9.62
CA PRO A 297 -7.76 14.09 10.33
C PRO A 297 -8.05 14.18 11.82
N PRO A 298 -8.56 13.12 12.46
CA PRO A 298 -8.55 13.03 13.92
C PRO A 298 -7.14 12.89 14.45
N ALA A 299 -6.90 13.30 15.69
CA ALA A 299 -5.57 13.23 16.31
C ALA A 299 -4.99 11.80 16.32
N SER A 300 -5.84 10.79 16.52
CA SER A 300 -5.45 9.37 16.50
C SER A 300 -4.92 8.92 15.14
N LYS A 301 -5.48 9.43 14.02
CA LYS A 301 -4.97 9.17 12.67
C LYS A 301 -3.60 9.80 12.46
N VAL A 302 -3.46 11.08 12.82
CA VAL A 302 -2.19 11.82 12.71
C VAL A 302 -1.08 11.14 13.54
N TYR A 303 -1.41 10.70 14.75
CA TYR A 303 -0.50 9.90 15.57
C TYR A 303 -0.03 8.64 14.85
N ARG A 304 -0.97 7.83 14.32
CA ARG A 304 -0.62 6.58 13.61
C ARG A 304 0.20 6.84 12.35
N ALA A 305 -0.17 7.87 11.59
CA ALA A 305 0.60 8.29 10.41
C ALA A 305 2.05 8.64 10.78
N ALA A 306 2.23 9.46 11.81
CA ALA A 306 3.57 9.84 12.26
C ALA A 306 4.39 8.63 12.71
N ARG A 307 3.78 7.69 13.46
CA ARG A 307 4.45 6.46 13.92
C ARG A 307 4.85 5.55 12.74
N ILE A 308 4.01 5.46 11.70
CA ILE A 308 4.32 4.70 10.47
C ILE A 308 5.46 5.39 9.71
N ILE A 309 5.41 6.70 9.50
CA ILE A 309 6.47 7.46 8.83
C ILE A 309 7.81 7.28 9.57
N LEU A 310 7.79 7.40 10.90
CA LEU A 310 8.97 7.22 11.76
C LEU A 310 9.36 5.74 11.98
N SER A 311 8.78 4.81 11.23
CA SER A 311 9.25 3.43 11.14
C SER A 311 10.21 3.20 9.97
N GLN A 312 10.48 4.23 9.18
CA GLN A 312 11.48 4.21 8.11
C GLN A 312 12.83 4.64 8.68
N PRO A 313 13.88 3.82 8.54
CA PRO A 313 15.22 4.19 9.00
C PRO A 313 15.83 5.26 8.10
N ASN A 314 16.90 5.90 8.59
CA ASN A 314 17.78 6.80 7.82
C ASN A 314 17.14 8.09 7.27
N ILE A 315 15.90 8.43 7.63
CA ILE A 315 15.35 9.75 7.32
C ILE A 315 16.07 10.80 8.19
N ILE A 316 16.32 11.98 7.61
CA ILE A 316 17.08 13.05 8.27
C ILE A 316 16.22 14.16 8.83
N GLY A 317 14.93 14.18 8.50
CA GLY A 317 13.97 15.16 8.95
C GLY A 317 12.53 14.67 8.79
N TYR A 318 11.61 15.33 9.47
CA TYR A 318 10.18 15.13 9.35
C TYR A 318 9.52 16.40 8.84
N PHE A 319 8.69 16.30 7.80
CA PHE A 319 7.99 17.44 7.26
C PHE A 319 6.49 17.16 7.20
N ALA A 320 5.70 17.98 7.89
CA ALA A 320 4.24 17.90 7.78
C ALA A 320 3.69 19.19 7.20
N SER A 321 2.80 19.09 6.20
CA SER A 321 2.19 20.25 5.60
C SER A 321 0.79 19.96 5.04
N GLY A 322 -0.15 20.82 5.39
CA GLY A 322 -1.52 20.79 4.87
C GLY A 322 -1.80 21.86 3.83
N SER A 323 -3.04 21.88 3.36
CA SER A 323 -3.51 22.80 2.32
C SER A 323 -3.57 24.29 2.72
N GLY A 324 -3.47 24.60 3.99
CA GLY A 324 -3.64 25.96 4.53
C GLY A 324 -5.09 26.45 4.61
N VAL A 325 -6.05 25.63 4.23
CA VAL A 325 -7.50 25.94 4.22
C VAL A 325 -8.34 24.94 5.00
N ALA A 326 -7.72 24.25 5.96
CA ALA A 326 -8.41 23.25 6.75
C ALA A 326 -9.55 23.86 7.58
N SER A 327 -10.75 23.33 7.41
CA SER A 327 -11.94 23.74 8.18
C SER A 327 -11.94 23.13 9.59
N GLN A 328 -11.30 21.97 9.76
CA GLN A 328 -11.13 21.35 11.05
C GLN A 328 -10.06 22.05 11.89
N GLU A 329 -10.22 22.00 13.19
CA GLU A 329 -9.27 22.54 14.16
C GLU A 329 -7.89 21.88 14.03
N GLN A 330 -6.87 22.65 13.69
CA GLN A 330 -5.49 22.17 13.54
C GLN A 330 -4.88 21.65 14.86
N VAL A 331 -5.47 21.99 15.99
CA VAL A 331 -5.12 21.41 17.30
C VAL A 331 -5.22 19.86 17.32
N GLN A 332 -6.05 19.26 16.46
CA GLN A 332 -6.12 17.80 16.35
C GLN A 332 -4.81 17.24 15.78
N SER A 333 -4.33 17.84 14.69
CA SER A 333 -3.06 17.45 14.06
C SER A 333 -1.88 17.67 15.01
N ALA A 334 -1.83 18.83 15.68
CA ALA A 334 -0.79 19.13 16.65
C ALA A 334 -0.72 18.12 17.78
N ARG A 335 -1.88 17.75 18.37
CA ARG A 335 -1.94 16.76 19.45
C ARG A 335 -1.48 15.37 19.01
N GLY A 336 -1.87 14.94 17.81
CA GLY A 336 -1.41 13.66 17.27
C GLY A 336 0.11 13.62 17.07
N LEU A 337 0.69 14.69 16.51
CA LEU A 337 2.14 14.82 16.32
C LEU A 337 2.89 14.90 17.66
N VAL A 338 2.40 15.70 18.62
CA VAL A 338 3.01 15.81 19.96
C VAL A 338 3.11 14.44 20.62
N LYS A 339 2.00 13.67 20.63
CA LYS A 339 2.01 12.31 21.19
C LYS A 339 3.02 11.41 20.48
N ALA A 340 3.03 11.40 19.16
CA ALA A 340 3.94 10.57 18.39
C ALA A 340 5.41 10.93 18.65
N PHE A 341 5.76 12.20 18.65
CA PHE A 341 7.14 12.67 18.81
C PHE A 341 7.67 12.49 20.24
N LEU A 342 6.81 12.64 21.25
CA LEU A 342 7.16 12.32 22.63
C LEU A 342 7.45 10.82 22.80
N GLU A 343 6.59 9.95 22.30
CA GLU A 343 6.78 8.50 22.40
C GLU A 343 7.97 7.99 21.58
N GLU A 344 8.32 8.66 20.47
CA GLU A 344 9.55 8.40 19.71
C GLU A 344 10.80 8.98 20.39
N ASN A 345 10.65 9.93 21.32
CA ASN A 345 11.74 10.78 21.78
C ASN A 345 12.55 11.29 20.56
N LEU A 346 11.83 11.98 19.67
CA LEU A 346 12.34 12.36 18.34
C LEU A 346 13.66 13.13 18.44
N GLU A 347 14.64 12.78 17.61
CA GLU A 347 15.97 13.41 17.58
C GLU A 347 16.20 14.24 16.32
N ILE A 348 15.62 13.80 15.17
CA ILE A 348 15.74 14.51 13.90
C ILE A 348 14.86 15.77 13.87
N PRO A 349 15.26 16.83 13.14
CA PRO A 349 14.46 18.05 13.06
C PRO A 349 13.11 17.80 12.39
N ALA A 350 12.11 18.60 12.78
CA ALA A 350 10.78 18.57 12.18
C ALA A 350 10.28 19.99 11.88
N VAL A 351 9.66 20.14 10.71
CA VAL A 351 8.95 21.36 10.33
C VAL A 351 7.49 21.01 10.05
N ILE A 352 6.58 21.70 10.74
CA ILE A 352 5.16 21.39 10.76
C ILE A 352 4.38 22.65 10.35
N ARG A 353 3.71 22.62 9.20
CA ARG A 353 2.86 23.69 8.71
C ARG A 353 1.39 23.31 8.89
N LEU A 354 0.72 23.94 9.87
CA LEU A 354 -0.66 23.68 10.27
C LEU A 354 -1.55 24.88 9.89
N GLY A 355 -1.77 25.09 8.59
CA GLY A 355 -2.61 26.19 8.13
C GLY A 355 -4.10 25.89 8.23
N GLY A 356 -4.88 26.81 8.79
CA GLY A 356 -6.32 26.73 8.88
C GLY A 356 -6.91 27.11 10.22
N ASN A 357 -8.06 26.53 10.56
CA ASN A 357 -8.78 26.84 11.79
C ASN A 357 -7.96 26.50 13.04
N MET A 358 -7.84 27.42 14.00
CA MET A 358 -7.07 27.31 15.24
C MET A 358 -5.57 26.98 15.02
N GLU A 359 -4.97 27.56 13.97
CA GLU A 359 -3.54 27.32 13.67
C GLU A 359 -2.59 27.86 14.75
N GLU A 360 -2.91 29.02 15.34
CA GLU A 360 -2.09 29.64 16.39
C GLU A 360 -2.02 28.74 17.63
N GLU A 361 -3.16 28.24 18.10
CA GLU A 361 -3.23 27.31 19.23
C GLU A 361 -2.53 25.98 18.91
N ALA A 362 -2.63 25.51 17.66
CA ALA A 362 -1.95 24.30 17.21
C ALA A 362 -0.42 24.48 17.25
N ILE A 363 0.10 25.60 16.80
CA ILE A 363 1.53 25.95 16.86
C ILE A 363 1.98 26.05 18.32
N GLN A 364 1.16 26.62 19.18
CA GLN A 364 1.47 26.72 20.62
C GLN A 364 1.52 25.33 21.29
N ILE A 365 0.59 24.42 20.93
CA ILE A 365 0.60 23.02 21.40
C ILE A 365 1.89 22.31 20.99
N LEU A 366 2.36 22.48 19.74
CA LEU A 366 3.63 21.90 19.30
C LEU A 366 4.80 22.45 20.12
N LYS A 367 4.86 23.77 20.30
CA LYS A 367 5.94 24.46 21.01
C LYS A 367 6.02 24.06 22.48
N GLU A 368 4.88 24.03 23.16
CA GLU A 368 4.84 23.66 24.57
C GLU A 368 5.05 22.18 24.83
N GLY A 369 4.38 21.34 24.00
CA GLY A 369 4.39 19.90 24.15
C GLY A 369 5.71 19.24 23.78
N LEU A 370 6.53 19.87 22.92
CA LEU A 370 7.78 19.29 22.42
C LEU A 370 9.05 20.01 22.87
N LYS A 371 8.95 20.92 23.83
CA LYS A 371 10.10 21.71 24.30
C LYS A 371 11.22 20.87 24.92
N GLU A 372 10.92 19.67 25.44
CA GLU A 372 11.87 18.83 26.19
C GLU A 372 12.43 17.67 25.37
N ILE A 373 11.97 17.47 24.11
CA ILE A 373 12.55 16.42 23.23
C ILE A 373 13.86 16.91 22.60
N PRO A 374 14.76 16.00 22.20
CA PRO A 374 16.03 16.35 21.55
C PRO A 374 15.88 17.05 20.20
N ALA A 375 14.79 16.76 19.47
CA ALA A 375 14.52 17.32 18.16
C ALA A 375 14.20 18.81 18.23
N ARG A 376 14.68 19.57 17.23
CA ARG A 376 14.21 20.91 16.99
C ARG A 376 12.95 20.86 16.13
N VAL A 377 11.82 21.30 16.70
CA VAL A 377 10.52 21.32 16.00
C VAL A 377 10.08 22.76 15.80
N GLU A 378 9.77 23.13 14.56
CA GLU A 378 9.25 24.45 14.20
C GLU A 378 7.83 24.30 13.66
N GLY A 379 6.89 25.12 14.15
CA GLY A 379 5.49 25.19 13.73
C GLY A 379 5.21 26.46 12.93
N TYR A 380 4.46 26.32 11.83
CA TYR A 380 4.12 27.41 10.90
C TYR A 380 2.64 27.37 10.54
N GLY A 381 2.09 28.52 10.10
CA GLY A 381 0.69 28.70 9.76
C GLY A 381 0.44 28.75 8.24
N LYS A 382 -0.77 29.17 7.87
CA LYS A 382 -1.21 29.24 6.47
C LYS A 382 -0.45 30.27 5.62
N ASP A 383 0.00 31.36 6.26
CA ASP A 383 0.67 32.47 5.59
C ASP A 383 2.17 32.18 5.32
N ASP A 384 2.70 31.10 5.89
CA ASP A 384 4.06 30.62 5.64
C ASP A 384 4.07 29.73 4.39
N PRO A 385 4.74 30.10 3.27
CA PRO A 385 4.77 29.30 2.05
C PRO A 385 5.48 27.95 2.27
N PRO A 386 5.09 26.88 1.54
CA PRO A 386 5.79 25.59 1.60
C PRO A 386 7.29 25.67 1.32
N ASP A 387 7.70 26.52 0.37
CA ASP A 387 9.13 26.76 0.03
C ASP A 387 9.92 27.28 1.22
N PHE A 388 9.38 28.28 1.93
CA PHE A 388 9.97 28.78 3.16
C PHE A 388 10.08 27.68 4.23
N CYS A 389 9.04 26.90 4.42
CA CYS A 389 9.05 25.79 5.38
C CYS A 389 10.10 24.71 5.01
N ALA A 390 10.25 24.40 3.72
CA ALA A 390 11.27 23.47 3.22
C ALA A 390 12.70 24.02 3.43
N GLU A 391 12.91 25.32 3.19
CA GLU A 391 14.18 26.01 3.47
C GLU A 391 14.50 25.97 4.98
N ARG A 392 13.48 26.19 5.84
CA ARG A 392 13.65 26.06 7.28
C ARG A 392 14.08 24.67 7.69
N LEU A 393 13.44 23.61 7.15
CA LEU A 393 13.87 22.25 7.43
C LEU A 393 15.34 22.04 7.03
N LYS A 394 15.73 22.51 5.84
CA LYS A 394 17.13 22.41 5.36
C LYS A 394 18.11 23.06 6.33
N ALA A 395 17.78 24.24 6.86
CA ALA A 395 18.59 24.92 7.83
C ALA A 395 18.73 24.21 9.18
N LEU A 396 17.78 23.32 9.51
CA LEU A 396 17.79 22.53 10.75
C LEU A 396 18.52 21.20 10.63
N ILE A 397 18.75 20.71 9.42
CA ILE A 397 19.45 19.43 9.19
C ILE A 397 20.87 19.49 9.76
N ARG A 398 21.23 18.41 10.47
CA ARG A 398 22.55 18.22 11.04
C ARG A 398 23.26 17.07 10.33
N PRO A 399 24.45 17.29 9.74
CA PRO A 399 25.20 16.20 9.10
C PRO A 399 25.42 15.02 10.06
N GLY A 400 25.19 13.82 9.57
CA GLY A 400 25.37 12.59 10.37
C GLY A 400 24.26 12.27 11.36
N LEU A 401 23.22 13.08 11.44
CA LEU A 401 22.03 12.79 12.26
C LEU A 401 20.95 12.13 11.40
N TYR A 402 20.67 10.88 11.69
CA TYR A 402 19.64 10.07 11.04
C TYR A 402 18.67 9.51 12.06
N HIS A 403 17.42 9.33 11.64
CA HIS A 403 16.42 8.68 12.48
C HIS A 403 16.78 7.20 12.68
N LYS A 404 16.79 6.79 13.94
CA LYS A 404 16.96 5.41 14.37
C LYS A 404 15.61 4.86 14.80
N VAL A 405 15.10 3.86 14.05
CA VAL A 405 13.86 3.20 14.40
C VAL A 405 13.97 2.60 15.81
N ARG A 406 12.99 2.89 16.65
CA ARG A 406 12.91 2.37 18.03
C ARG A 406 11.85 1.29 18.12
N PRO A 407 11.93 0.35 19.10
CA PRO A 407 10.85 -0.60 19.33
C PRO A 407 9.51 0.11 19.52
N PHE A 408 8.47 -0.45 18.96
CA PHE A 408 7.10 0.02 19.17
C PHE A 408 6.45 -0.86 20.26
N THR A 409 6.33 -0.33 21.45
CA THR A 409 5.69 -1.00 22.57
C THR A 409 4.50 -0.18 23.04
N LEU A 410 3.36 -0.84 23.19
CA LEU A 410 2.20 -0.19 23.81
C LEU A 410 2.37 -0.20 25.32
N PRO A 411 2.11 0.93 25.99
CA PRO A 411 2.19 0.98 27.45
C PRO A 411 1.03 0.19 28.06
N ASP A 412 1.26 -0.42 29.21
CA ASP A 412 0.21 -1.09 29.97
C ASP A 412 -0.88 -0.08 30.37
N PRO A 413 -2.16 -0.45 30.24
CA PRO A 413 -3.25 0.41 30.68
C PRO A 413 -3.29 0.55 32.20
N PHE A 414 -3.71 1.70 32.70
CA PHE A 414 -4.03 1.89 34.10
C PHE A 414 -5.29 1.09 34.50
N PRO A 415 -5.51 0.82 35.80
CA PRO A 415 -6.59 -0.06 36.27
C PRO A 415 -8.00 0.34 35.81
N TYR A 416 -8.33 1.63 35.84
CA TYR A 416 -9.60 2.11 35.31
C TYR A 416 -9.45 2.37 33.81
N GLN A 417 -10.20 1.64 32.98
CA GLN A 417 -10.07 1.75 31.53
C GLN A 417 -11.38 1.47 30.79
N PHE A 418 -11.49 2.02 29.58
CA PHE A 418 -12.59 1.76 28.66
C PHE A 418 -12.12 1.89 27.21
N GLN A 419 -12.79 1.14 26.34
CA GLN A 419 -12.50 1.11 24.91
C GLN A 419 -13.08 2.30 24.18
N THR A 420 -12.31 2.86 23.23
CA THR A 420 -12.75 3.84 22.25
C THR A 420 -13.02 3.16 20.90
N PHE A 421 -13.22 3.92 19.85
CA PHE A 421 -13.42 3.37 18.51
C PHE A 421 -12.22 2.56 18.01
N SER A 422 -11.00 3.04 18.27
CA SER A 422 -9.78 2.42 17.76
C SER A 422 -8.67 2.27 18.79
N GLY A 423 -8.94 2.54 20.05
CA GLY A 423 -7.97 2.51 21.13
C GLY A 423 -8.58 2.29 22.51
N THR A 424 -7.82 2.62 23.54
CA THR A 424 -8.21 2.49 24.95
C THR A 424 -7.85 3.77 25.71
N ILE A 425 -8.76 4.30 26.48
CA ILE A 425 -8.46 5.33 27.49
C ILE A 425 -8.33 4.62 28.83
N SER A 426 -7.22 4.91 29.52
CA SER A 426 -6.99 4.40 30.89
C SER A 426 -6.63 5.52 31.84
N ILE A 427 -7.05 5.39 33.10
CA ILE A 427 -6.91 6.42 34.13
C ILE A 427 -6.39 5.80 35.40
N ASP A 428 -5.32 6.42 35.93
CA ASP A 428 -4.76 6.12 37.26
C ASP A 428 -5.48 6.94 38.33
N HIS A 429 -6.46 6.33 38.97
CA HIS A 429 -7.26 7.01 39.98
C HIS A 429 -6.45 7.36 41.26
N GLU A 430 -5.36 6.66 41.55
CA GLU A 430 -4.54 6.99 42.69
C GLU A 430 -3.82 8.33 42.48
N ARG A 431 -3.20 8.50 41.31
CA ARG A 431 -2.64 9.80 40.91
C ARG A 431 -3.69 10.92 40.85
N CYS A 432 -4.92 10.57 40.42
CA CYS A 432 -6.04 11.53 40.34
C CYS A 432 -6.49 12.03 41.71
N ARG A 433 -6.34 11.24 42.77
CA ARG A 433 -6.65 11.70 44.17
C ARG A 433 -5.77 12.84 44.64
N GLU A 434 -4.52 12.84 44.17
CA GLU A 434 -3.52 13.87 44.49
C GLU A 434 -3.57 15.07 43.53
N CYS A 435 -4.54 15.12 42.64
CA CYS A 435 -4.67 16.13 41.61
C CYS A 435 -5.79 17.11 41.97
N ASP A 436 -5.47 18.36 42.16
CA ASP A 436 -6.46 19.42 42.43
C ASP A 436 -7.13 19.93 41.17
N ASP A 437 -6.37 19.93 40.03
CA ASP A 437 -6.87 20.39 38.73
C ASP A 437 -7.50 19.23 37.94
N LYS A 438 -8.80 19.32 37.75
CA LYS A 438 -9.63 18.35 36.99
C LYS A 438 -9.93 18.81 35.58
N GLY A 439 -9.20 19.76 35.01
CA GLY A 439 -9.41 20.28 33.65
C GLY A 439 -9.28 19.25 32.54
N CYS A 440 -8.79 18.05 32.82
CA CYS A 440 -8.86 16.93 31.90
C CYS A 440 -10.31 16.58 31.52
N VAL A 441 -11.29 16.79 32.39
CA VAL A 441 -12.72 16.62 32.14
C VAL A 441 -13.24 17.78 31.29
N ASP A 442 -12.89 19.01 31.66
CA ASP A 442 -13.32 20.23 30.95
C ASP A 442 -12.73 20.30 29.54
N SER A 443 -11.53 19.74 29.33
CA SER A 443 -10.92 19.61 27.99
C SER A 443 -11.68 18.68 27.04
N CYS A 444 -12.59 17.85 27.58
CA CYS A 444 -13.39 16.91 26.80
C CYS A 444 -14.67 17.56 26.26
N ARG A 445 -14.59 18.24 25.12
CA ARG A 445 -15.76 18.90 24.47
C ARG A 445 -16.96 17.98 24.18
N TYR A 446 -16.73 16.67 24.14
CA TYR A 446 -17.77 15.66 23.84
C TYR A 446 -18.39 15.06 25.09
N GLY A 447 -18.01 15.53 26.30
CA GLY A 447 -18.58 15.10 27.55
C GLY A 447 -18.40 13.59 27.84
N ILE A 448 -17.27 13.02 27.42
CA ILE A 448 -16.96 11.60 27.64
C ILE A 448 -16.63 11.32 29.11
N LEU A 449 -16.04 12.30 29.79
CA LEU A 449 -15.63 12.19 31.18
C LEU A 449 -16.49 13.10 32.08
N LYS A 450 -16.72 12.68 33.31
CA LYS A 450 -17.31 13.46 34.42
C LYS A 450 -16.49 13.25 35.68
N ILE A 451 -16.69 14.12 36.67
CA ILE A 451 -16.17 13.88 38.01
C ILE A 451 -17.22 13.19 38.87
N GLU A 452 -16.86 12.07 39.46
CA GLU A 452 -17.67 11.35 40.43
C GLU A 452 -16.79 10.95 41.63
N SER A 453 -17.21 11.30 42.85
CA SER A 453 -16.41 11.12 44.08
C SER A 453 -14.98 11.66 43.96
N GLY A 454 -14.80 12.81 43.28
CA GLY A 454 -13.50 13.46 43.09
C GLY A 454 -12.60 12.85 42.02
N LEU A 455 -13.07 11.83 41.28
CA LEU A 455 -12.30 11.12 40.28
C LEU A 455 -12.90 11.28 38.89
N PRO A 456 -12.11 11.36 37.81
CA PRO A 456 -12.61 11.33 36.44
C PRO A 456 -13.07 9.94 36.10
N VAL A 457 -14.33 9.82 35.65
CA VAL A 457 -14.96 8.57 35.25
C VAL A 457 -15.71 8.75 33.92
N LEU A 458 -16.07 7.66 33.29
CA LEU A 458 -16.87 7.67 32.07
C LEU A 458 -18.26 8.25 32.35
N ALA A 459 -18.69 9.23 31.55
CA ALA A 459 -19.94 9.95 31.71
C ALA A 459 -21.12 9.36 30.92
N ILE A 460 -20.83 8.53 29.92
CA ILE A 460 -21.81 8.00 28.97
C ILE A 460 -21.67 6.47 28.86
N GLU A 461 -22.62 5.82 28.22
CA GLU A 461 -22.60 4.38 27.99
C GLU A 461 -21.35 3.95 27.19
N PRO A 462 -20.61 2.89 27.62
CA PRO A 462 -19.42 2.42 26.95
C PRO A 462 -19.60 2.11 25.46
N ASP A 463 -20.77 1.64 25.06
CA ASP A 463 -21.10 1.35 23.65
C ASP A 463 -21.08 2.60 22.77
N LEU A 464 -21.52 3.75 23.29
CA LEU A 464 -21.45 5.01 22.55
C LEU A 464 -20.02 5.46 22.32
N VAL A 465 -19.13 5.21 23.30
CA VAL A 465 -17.70 5.52 23.18
C VAL A 465 -17.06 4.66 22.09
N ARG A 466 -17.31 3.35 22.10
CA ARG A 466 -16.85 2.40 21.07
C ARG A 466 -17.37 2.73 19.66
N LYS A 467 -18.57 3.30 19.58
CA LYS A 467 -19.17 3.76 18.32
C LYS A 467 -18.69 5.14 17.84
N GLY A 468 -17.67 5.71 18.47
CA GLY A 468 -17.02 6.94 18.03
C GLY A 468 -17.52 8.24 18.66
N ARG A 469 -18.32 8.17 19.76
CA ARG A 469 -18.66 9.39 20.51
C ARG A 469 -17.41 10.06 21.07
N CYS A 470 -16.39 9.29 21.49
CA CYS A 470 -15.03 9.77 21.70
C CYS A 470 -14.32 9.82 20.35
N ILE A 471 -13.93 10.99 19.89
CA ILE A 471 -13.19 11.18 18.63
C ILE A 471 -11.67 11.00 18.77
N GLU A 472 -11.22 10.52 19.90
CA GLU A 472 -9.77 10.30 20.17
C GLU A 472 -8.91 11.54 19.89
N CYS A 473 -9.39 12.71 20.34
CA CYS A 473 -8.73 14.01 20.13
C CYS A 473 -7.52 14.28 21.01
N LEU A 474 -7.21 13.37 21.94
CA LEU A 474 -6.08 13.41 22.87
C LEU A 474 -6.06 14.60 23.85
N ALA A 475 -7.09 15.44 23.89
CA ALA A 475 -7.12 16.64 24.72
C ALA A 475 -7.00 16.33 26.22
N CYS A 476 -7.77 15.33 26.70
CA CYS A 476 -7.74 14.95 28.11
C CYS A 476 -6.39 14.35 28.56
N GLU A 477 -5.75 13.55 27.70
CA GLU A 477 -4.41 13.01 27.96
C GLU A 477 -3.37 14.13 28.03
N GLN A 478 -3.35 15.01 27.03
CA GLN A 478 -2.37 16.09 26.98
C GLN A 478 -2.56 17.12 28.10
N PHE A 479 -3.80 17.48 28.40
CA PHE A 479 -4.07 18.32 29.59
C PHE A 479 -3.49 17.65 30.84
N CYS A 480 -3.80 16.36 31.04
CA CYS A 480 -3.33 15.63 32.23
C CYS A 480 -1.80 15.53 32.27
N LEU A 481 -1.16 15.33 31.11
CA LEU A 481 0.31 15.21 31.00
C LEU A 481 1.03 16.53 31.29
N PHE A 482 0.56 17.66 30.72
CA PHE A 482 1.29 18.93 30.75
C PHE A 482 0.86 19.89 31.88
N LYS A 483 -0.36 19.76 32.37
CA LYS A 483 -0.94 20.69 33.36
C LYS A 483 -1.28 20.02 34.69
N ALA A 484 -1.27 18.66 34.76
CA ALA A 484 -1.69 17.91 35.93
C ALA A 484 -0.68 16.79 36.28
N LYS A 485 -1.18 15.59 36.59
CA LYS A 485 -0.37 14.49 37.17
C LYS A 485 0.02 13.36 36.16
N GLY A 486 -0.32 13.48 34.89
CA GLY A 486 -0.06 12.43 33.91
C GLY A 486 -0.78 11.11 34.21
N ALA A 487 -1.98 11.21 34.76
CA ALA A 487 -2.78 10.06 35.18
C ALA A 487 -3.69 9.50 34.08
N ILE A 488 -3.83 10.17 32.92
CA ILE A 488 -4.62 9.71 31.80
C ILE A 488 -3.68 9.26 30.69
N ARG A 489 -3.99 8.09 30.11
CA ARG A 489 -3.26 7.52 28.99
C ARG A 489 -4.23 7.04 27.91
N ILE A 490 -4.00 7.43 26.68
CA ILE A 490 -4.74 6.98 25.50
C ILE A 490 -3.83 6.06 24.69
N ILE A 491 -4.16 4.78 24.65
CA ILE A 491 -3.40 3.75 23.95
C ILE A 491 -4.02 3.58 22.57
N LEU A 492 -3.22 3.79 21.54
CA LEU A 492 -3.63 3.75 20.13
C LEU A 492 -2.81 2.66 19.39
N PRO A 493 -3.30 1.43 19.32
CA PRO A 493 -2.58 0.34 18.67
C PRO A 493 -2.45 0.57 17.16
N ILE A 494 -1.34 0.08 16.61
CA ILE A 494 -1.09 -0.03 15.17
C ILE A 494 -0.74 -1.50 14.94
N PRO A 495 -1.65 -2.29 14.34
CA PRO A 495 -1.40 -3.73 14.15
C PRO A 495 -0.09 -3.96 13.38
N ASP A 496 0.63 -5.01 13.73
CA ASP A 496 1.88 -5.49 13.12
C ASP A 496 3.10 -4.54 13.15
N LEU A 497 2.92 -3.27 13.61
CA LEU A 497 4.01 -2.28 13.63
C LEU A 497 5.15 -2.69 14.57
N SER A 498 4.83 -3.34 15.69
CA SER A 498 5.83 -3.81 16.65
C SER A 498 6.76 -4.87 16.01
N GLU A 499 6.17 -5.82 15.28
CA GLU A 499 6.92 -6.86 14.58
C GLU A 499 7.77 -6.28 13.45
N TYR A 500 7.19 -5.39 12.63
CA TYR A 500 7.91 -4.69 11.57
C TYR A 500 9.15 -3.96 12.10
N ARG A 501 8.99 -3.16 13.17
CA ARG A 501 10.10 -2.41 13.75
C ARG A 501 11.17 -3.31 14.34
N SER A 502 10.79 -4.43 14.96
CA SER A 502 11.74 -5.42 15.49
C SER A 502 12.60 -6.03 14.38
N LYS A 503 12.01 -6.35 13.23
CA LYS A 503 12.74 -6.83 12.04
C LYS A 503 13.69 -5.75 11.49
N THR A 504 13.22 -4.51 11.38
CA THR A 504 14.01 -3.37 10.88
C THR A 504 15.24 -3.09 11.75
N ILE A 505 15.07 -3.17 13.08
CA ILE A 505 16.17 -2.98 14.03
C ILE A 505 17.16 -4.14 13.95
N GLY A 506 16.70 -5.37 13.84
CA GLY A 506 17.53 -6.58 13.75
C GLY A 506 18.28 -6.71 12.40
N GLY A 507 17.71 -6.20 11.32
CA GLY A 507 18.30 -6.26 9.97
C GLY A 507 19.47 -5.29 9.75
N ASN A 508 19.60 -4.25 10.56
CA ASN A 508 20.71 -3.29 10.47
C ASN A 508 22.02 -3.77 11.14
N ASN A 509 22.09 -5.02 11.57
CA ASN A 509 23.28 -5.62 12.22
C ASN A 509 24.09 -6.55 11.29
N HIS A 510 23.91 -6.46 9.96
CA HIS A 510 24.70 -7.24 8.99
C HIS A 510 25.39 -6.35 7.96
#